data_ffc47a9f5d0da8a05fb8b784d5c1809c
#
_entry.id   ffc47a9f5d0da8a05fb8b784d5c1809c
#
_cell.length_a   1.000
_cell.length_b   1.000
_cell.length_c   1.000
_cell.angle_alpha   90.00
_cell.angle_beta   90.00
_cell.angle_gamma   90.00
#
_symmetry.space_group_name_H-M   'P 1'
#
loop_
_entity.id
_entity.type
_entity.pdbx_description
1 polymer ?
#
loop_
_entity_poly.entity_id
_entity_poly.type
_entity_poly.pdbx_seq_one_letter_code
_entity_poly.pdbx_strand_id
1 'polypeptide(L)'
;MLSELSAQTIGLVVLGGFLGGVATGAAGFAYGVVASSIWLHVISPVHVALLVVAGGLVNQASLVWTIRRTIDLQRLWPFVVGAAIGIPLGVLLVVGTDPHGVKIGLAVFMIVYGVYALTGLRLPHVPSQGFWRGRFADAVVGFLGGLFGGVAGLSGIFPAIWTQIRGWPKETARGVYQPFIVAAHVLTLLLIGAVSFDRMGVVLVLIAVPAVLLGSWTGWKIYGRLSERRFVQMLSALLIGSGLLLIF
;
A
#
# COMPACT_ATOMS: atom_id res chain seq x y z
N MET A 1 7.61 18.06 -23.10
CA MET A 1 7.68 16.98 -22.10
C MET A 1 6.84 17.25 -20.85
N LEU A 2 7.15 18.31 -20.07
CA LEU A 2 6.20 18.76 -19.01
C LEU A 2 4.94 19.37 -19.60
N SER A 3 4.94 19.77 -20.87
CA SER A 3 3.79 20.28 -21.62
C SER A 3 2.73 19.24 -21.93
N GLU A 4 3.03 17.95 -21.79
CA GLU A 4 2.05 16.87 -21.94
C GLU A 4 1.30 16.55 -20.64
N LEU A 5 1.87 16.94 -19.47
CA LEU A 5 1.24 16.84 -18.16
C LEU A 5 0.53 18.14 -17.84
N SER A 6 -0.77 18.07 -17.62
CA SER A 6 -1.50 19.25 -17.16
C SER A 6 -1.00 19.69 -15.78
N ALA A 7 -1.05 20.99 -15.49
CA ALA A 7 -0.72 21.50 -14.15
C ALA A 7 -1.57 20.84 -13.05
N GLN A 8 -2.82 20.47 -13.39
CA GLN A 8 -3.72 19.72 -12.52
C GLN A 8 -3.17 18.33 -12.19
N THR A 9 -2.69 17.58 -13.20
CA THR A 9 -2.10 16.25 -13.00
C THR A 9 -0.87 16.32 -12.10
N ILE A 10 0.04 17.28 -12.36
CA ILE A 10 1.22 17.49 -11.52
C ILE A 10 0.81 17.81 -10.08
N GLY A 11 -0.14 18.73 -9.89
CA GLY A 11 -0.65 19.11 -8.57
C GLY A 11 -1.24 17.90 -7.80
N LEU A 12 -2.01 17.06 -8.46
CA LEU A 12 -2.59 15.86 -7.84
C LEU A 12 -1.56 14.76 -7.58
N VAL A 13 -0.52 14.64 -8.42
CA VAL A 13 0.60 13.73 -8.16
C VAL A 13 1.37 14.15 -6.91
N VAL A 14 1.70 15.44 -6.78
CA VAL A 14 2.35 16.01 -5.60
C VAL A 14 1.47 15.85 -4.36
N LEU A 15 0.19 16.19 -4.45
CA LEU A 15 -0.77 16.10 -3.34
C LEU A 15 -0.92 14.65 -2.85
N GLY A 16 -1.12 13.71 -3.76
CA GLY A 16 -1.23 12.29 -3.43
C GLY A 16 0.04 11.73 -2.78
N GLY A 17 1.22 12.10 -3.31
CA GLY A 17 2.51 11.74 -2.73
C GLY A 17 2.69 12.30 -1.32
N PHE A 18 2.36 13.57 -1.12
CA PHE A 18 2.46 14.23 0.18
C PHE A 18 1.50 13.62 1.21
N LEU A 19 0.21 13.52 0.88
CA LEU A 19 -0.80 12.97 1.81
C LEU A 19 -0.58 11.48 2.10
N GLY A 20 -0.17 10.70 1.09
CA GLY A 20 0.25 9.31 1.27
C GLY A 20 1.46 9.19 2.20
N GLY A 21 2.45 10.07 2.02
CA GLY A 21 3.61 10.19 2.90
C GLY A 21 3.19 10.52 4.34
N VAL A 22 2.35 11.53 4.55
CA VAL A 22 1.82 11.90 5.87
C VAL A 22 1.12 10.72 6.53
N ALA A 23 0.26 10.02 5.79
CA ALA A 23 -0.46 8.85 6.29
C ALA A 23 0.48 7.74 6.75
N THR A 24 1.53 7.44 5.98
CA THR A 24 2.50 6.41 6.36
C THR A 24 3.40 6.86 7.50
N GLY A 25 3.85 8.10 7.52
CA GLY A 25 4.62 8.66 8.63
C GLY A 25 3.85 8.55 9.96
N ALA A 26 2.51 8.77 9.92
CA ALA A 26 1.64 8.70 11.09
C ALA A 26 1.20 7.26 11.45
N ALA A 27 0.87 6.39 10.48
CA ALA A 27 0.30 5.07 10.71
C ALA A 27 1.21 3.89 10.37
N GLY A 28 2.26 4.10 9.58
CA GLY A 28 3.26 3.07 9.22
C GLY A 28 2.95 2.24 7.97
N PHE A 29 1.79 2.33 7.33
CA PHE A 29 1.43 1.44 6.19
C PHE A 29 0.46 2.03 5.14
N ALA A 30 -0.13 3.19 5.35
CA ALA A 30 -1.27 3.66 4.55
C ALA A 30 -0.89 4.41 3.25
N TYR A 31 0.41 4.47 2.87
CA TYR A 31 0.88 5.23 1.71
C TYR A 31 0.12 4.92 0.43
N GLY A 32 0.16 3.66 0.00
CA GLY A 32 -0.44 3.25 -1.26
C GLY A 32 -1.93 3.50 -1.32
N VAL A 33 -2.63 3.28 -0.20
CA VAL A 33 -4.09 3.47 -0.12
C VAL A 33 -4.46 4.93 -0.31
N VAL A 34 -3.79 5.85 0.40
CA VAL A 34 -4.07 7.28 0.31
C VAL A 34 -3.61 7.85 -1.04
N ALA A 35 -2.42 7.51 -1.49
CA ALA A 35 -1.89 8.03 -2.73
C ALA A 35 -2.71 7.56 -3.94
N SER A 36 -3.05 6.26 -4.01
CA SER A 36 -3.84 5.72 -5.12
C SER A 36 -5.27 6.26 -5.15
N SER A 37 -5.87 6.59 -3.99
CA SER A 37 -7.20 7.21 -3.95
C SER A 37 -7.27 8.56 -4.67
N ILE A 38 -6.13 9.26 -4.79
CA ILE A 38 -6.03 10.52 -5.52
C ILE A 38 -5.56 10.27 -6.96
N TRP A 39 -4.53 9.45 -7.14
CA TRP A 39 -3.85 9.27 -8.43
C TRP A 39 -4.69 8.53 -9.48
N LEU A 40 -5.56 7.59 -9.06
CA LEU A 40 -6.43 6.85 -9.98
C LEU A 40 -7.42 7.74 -10.76
N HIS A 41 -7.62 8.99 -10.32
CA HIS A 41 -8.45 9.96 -11.06
C HIS A 41 -7.72 10.61 -12.24
N VAL A 42 -6.37 10.62 -12.25
CA VAL A 42 -5.59 11.43 -13.20
C VAL A 42 -4.53 10.66 -13.97
N ILE A 43 -4.14 9.48 -13.51
CA ILE A 43 -3.16 8.62 -14.19
C ILE A 43 -3.64 7.17 -14.25
N SER A 44 -3.06 6.40 -15.17
CA SER A 44 -3.43 4.99 -15.38
C SER A 44 -3.10 4.12 -14.17
N PRO A 45 -3.85 3.02 -13.93
CA PRO A 45 -3.57 2.11 -12.81
C PRO A 45 -2.14 1.57 -12.79
N VAL A 46 -1.54 1.33 -13.97
CA VAL A 46 -0.15 0.85 -14.10
C VAL A 46 0.85 1.88 -13.58
N HIS A 47 0.68 3.17 -13.94
CA HIS A 47 1.52 4.25 -13.41
C HIS A 47 1.26 4.50 -11.92
N VAL A 48 0.01 4.36 -11.46
CA VAL A 48 -0.31 4.41 -10.01
C VAL A 48 0.46 3.34 -9.26
N ALA A 49 0.42 2.08 -9.73
CA ALA A 49 1.15 0.98 -9.10
C ALA A 49 2.67 1.27 -9.05
N LEU A 50 3.25 1.80 -10.15
CA LEU A 50 4.65 2.20 -10.17
C LEU A 50 4.97 3.27 -9.12
N LEU A 51 4.17 4.34 -9.04
CA LEU A 51 4.38 5.43 -8.09
C LEU A 51 4.21 4.97 -6.64
N VAL A 52 3.22 4.11 -6.38
CA VAL A 52 2.99 3.54 -5.05
C VAL A 52 4.17 2.67 -4.62
N VAL A 53 4.67 1.85 -5.53
CA VAL A 53 5.80 0.94 -5.23
C VAL A 53 7.09 1.73 -5.05
N ALA A 54 7.42 2.65 -5.96
CA ALA A 54 8.63 3.45 -5.89
C ALA A 54 8.63 4.37 -4.65
N GLY A 55 7.55 5.13 -4.45
CA GLY A 55 7.40 6.00 -3.27
C GLY A 55 7.32 5.21 -1.97
N GLY A 56 6.66 4.05 -1.99
CA GLY A 56 6.58 3.11 -0.87
C GLY A 56 7.95 2.56 -0.47
N LEU A 57 8.81 2.22 -1.42
CA LEU A 57 10.18 1.78 -1.14
C LEU A 57 10.99 2.88 -0.47
N VAL A 58 10.94 4.10 -1.00
CA VAL A 58 11.64 5.26 -0.40
C VAL A 58 11.19 5.48 1.04
N ASN A 59 9.88 5.38 1.27
CA ASN A 59 9.29 5.57 2.59
C ASN A 59 9.64 4.43 3.55
N GLN A 60 9.48 3.18 3.13
CA GLN A 60 9.69 2.00 3.97
C GLN A 60 11.18 1.72 4.27
N ALA A 61 12.09 2.14 3.40
CA ALA A 61 13.53 1.91 3.63
C ALA A 61 14.02 2.48 4.97
N SER A 62 13.58 3.70 5.31
CA SER A 62 13.92 4.34 6.58
C SER A 62 13.28 3.64 7.78
N LEU A 63 12.03 3.19 7.63
CA LEU A 63 11.29 2.52 8.70
C LEU A 63 11.85 1.14 9.00
N VAL A 64 12.14 0.33 7.97
CA VAL A 64 12.73 -1.01 8.13
C VAL A 64 14.11 -0.94 8.77
N TRP A 65 14.91 0.06 8.42
CA TRP A 65 16.20 0.27 9.08
C TRP A 65 16.06 0.48 10.59
N THR A 66 15.04 1.25 10.99
CA THR A 66 14.78 1.53 12.41
C THR A 66 14.35 0.29 13.19
N ILE A 67 13.57 -0.60 12.56
CA ILE A 67 13.02 -1.81 13.18
C ILE A 67 13.81 -3.09 12.89
N ARG A 68 14.99 -3.00 12.26
CA ARG A 68 15.79 -4.16 11.81
C ARG A 68 16.02 -5.24 12.87
N ARG A 69 16.03 -4.86 14.14
CA ARG A 69 16.25 -5.79 15.29
C ARG A 69 14.99 -6.60 15.65
N THR A 70 13.81 -6.17 15.21
CA THR A 70 12.52 -6.84 15.46
C THR A 70 12.06 -7.70 14.28
N ILE A 71 12.85 -7.79 13.21
CA ILE A 71 12.50 -8.59 12.03
C ILE A 71 12.51 -10.07 12.40
N ASP A 72 11.36 -10.72 12.22
CA ASP A 72 11.20 -12.15 12.46
C ASP A 72 11.09 -12.89 11.12
N LEU A 73 12.23 -13.37 10.63
CA LEU A 73 12.30 -14.09 9.35
C LEU A 73 11.50 -15.39 9.34
N GLN A 74 11.34 -16.05 10.50
CA GLN A 74 10.57 -17.30 10.59
C GLN A 74 9.07 -17.07 10.40
N ARG A 75 8.57 -15.90 10.77
CA ARG A 75 7.18 -15.49 10.54
C ARG A 75 7.01 -14.80 9.19
N LEU A 76 8.06 -14.16 8.67
CA LEU A 76 8.02 -13.40 7.42
C LEU A 76 7.95 -14.29 6.17
N TRP A 77 8.76 -15.37 6.12
CA TRP A 77 8.96 -16.15 4.89
C TRP A 77 7.67 -16.72 4.26
N PRO A 78 6.64 -17.19 5.03
CA PRO A 78 5.42 -17.69 4.39
C PRO A 78 4.69 -16.62 3.60
N PHE A 79 4.64 -15.39 4.15
CA PHE A 79 4.04 -14.25 3.45
C PHE A 79 4.79 -13.94 2.15
N VAL A 80 6.13 -13.94 2.19
CA VAL A 80 6.97 -13.67 1.01
C VAL A 80 6.77 -14.73 -0.07
N VAL A 81 6.70 -16.01 0.30
CA VAL A 81 6.40 -17.11 -0.64
C VAL A 81 5.03 -16.93 -1.29
N GLY A 82 4.01 -16.61 -0.49
CA GLY A 82 2.69 -16.29 -1.03
C GLY A 82 2.72 -15.10 -2.00
N ALA A 83 3.40 -14.03 -1.62
CA ALA A 83 3.53 -12.84 -2.45
C ALA A 83 4.30 -13.10 -3.76
N ALA A 84 5.30 -13.97 -3.75
CA ALA A 84 6.05 -14.36 -4.95
C ALA A 84 5.15 -14.96 -6.04
N ILE A 85 4.02 -15.56 -5.66
CA ILE A 85 2.99 -16.07 -6.59
C ILE A 85 1.94 -14.98 -6.87
N GLY A 86 1.51 -14.26 -5.83
CA GLY A 86 0.45 -13.26 -5.96
C GLY A 86 0.85 -12.04 -6.79
N ILE A 87 2.09 -11.52 -6.64
CA ILE A 87 2.55 -10.33 -7.35
C ILE A 87 2.55 -10.49 -8.86
N PRO A 88 3.14 -11.56 -9.45
CA PRO A 88 3.09 -11.76 -10.90
C PRO A 88 1.65 -11.79 -11.43
N LEU A 89 0.74 -12.46 -10.73
CA LEU A 89 -0.68 -12.51 -11.11
C LEU A 89 -1.33 -11.12 -11.02
N GLY A 90 -1.02 -10.34 -9.98
CA GLY A 90 -1.50 -8.96 -9.84
C GLY A 90 -0.99 -8.04 -10.95
N VAL A 91 0.29 -8.14 -11.32
CA VAL A 91 0.87 -7.39 -12.44
C VAL A 91 0.21 -7.80 -13.75
N LEU A 92 0.03 -9.09 -14.01
CA LEU A 92 -0.67 -9.58 -15.20
C LEU A 92 -2.10 -9.06 -15.28
N LEU A 93 -2.81 -9.00 -14.15
CA LEU A 93 -4.16 -8.44 -14.08
C LEU A 93 -4.17 -6.96 -14.45
N VAL A 94 -3.28 -6.14 -13.89
CA VAL A 94 -3.28 -4.69 -14.16
C VAL A 94 -2.84 -4.37 -15.58
N VAL A 95 -1.95 -5.17 -16.16
CA VAL A 95 -1.45 -4.97 -17.53
C VAL A 95 -2.40 -5.56 -18.56
N GLY A 96 -3.00 -6.72 -18.27
CA GLY A 96 -3.83 -7.48 -19.21
C GLY A 96 -5.33 -7.18 -19.16
N THR A 97 -5.79 -6.38 -18.18
CA THR A 97 -7.22 -6.07 -18.00
C THR A 97 -7.50 -4.63 -18.44
N ASP A 98 -8.74 -4.39 -18.90
CA ASP A 98 -9.20 -3.04 -19.19
C ASP A 98 -8.98 -2.10 -17.97
N PRO A 99 -8.33 -0.94 -18.17
CA PRO A 99 -8.07 0.02 -17.10
C PRO A 99 -9.32 0.44 -16.32
N HIS A 100 -10.49 0.48 -16.98
CA HIS A 100 -11.76 0.80 -16.32
C HIS A 100 -12.14 -0.28 -15.31
N GLY A 101 -12.06 -1.56 -15.68
CA GLY A 101 -12.33 -2.68 -14.78
C GLY A 101 -11.41 -2.69 -13.55
N VAL A 102 -10.13 -2.39 -13.74
CA VAL A 102 -9.17 -2.27 -12.64
C VAL A 102 -9.56 -1.13 -11.69
N LYS A 103 -9.92 0.05 -12.22
CA LYS A 103 -10.38 1.20 -11.42
C LYS A 103 -11.61 0.86 -10.60
N ILE A 104 -12.63 0.23 -11.20
CA ILE A 104 -13.85 -0.19 -10.49
C ILE A 104 -13.52 -1.18 -9.38
N GLY A 105 -12.68 -2.19 -9.65
CA GLY A 105 -12.24 -3.15 -8.63
C GLY A 105 -11.55 -2.47 -7.46
N LEU A 106 -10.66 -1.52 -7.72
CA LEU A 106 -9.98 -0.73 -6.69
C LEU A 106 -10.95 0.21 -5.95
N ALA A 107 -11.91 0.81 -6.65
CA ALA A 107 -12.93 1.66 -6.05
C ALA A 107 -13.80 0.87 -5.05
N VAL A 108 -14.28 -0.30 -5.45
CA VAL A 108 -15.04 -1.21 -4.56
C VAL A 108 -14.19 -1.60 -3.35
N PHE A 109 -12.94 -1.98 -3.57
CA PHE A 109 -12.02 -2.30 -2.49
C PHE A 109 -11.83 -1.12 -1.52
N MET A 110 -11.63 0.11 -2.01
CA MET A 110 -11.48 1.31 -1.19
C MET A 110 -12.73 1.59 -0.35
N ILE A 111 -13.93 1.47 -0.94
CA ILE A 111 -15.20 1.65 -0.22
C ILE A 111 -15.34 0.61 0.89
N VAL A 112 -15.17 -0.67 0.56
CA VAL A 112 -15.30 -1.77 1.52
C VAL A 112 -14.28 -1.62 2.65
N TYR A 113 -13.04 -1.33 2.33
CA TYR A 113 -11.99 -1.13 3.33
C TYR A 113 -12.25 0.13 4.17
N GLY A 114 -12.67 1.25 3.57
CA GLY A 114 -13.02 2.47 4.28
C GLY A 114 -14.18 2.28 5.24
N VAL A 115 -15.25 1.59 4.82
CA VAL A 115 -16.39 1.24 5.69
C VAL A 115 -15.94 0.32 6.82
N TYR A 116 -15.19 -0.74 6.51
CA TYR A 116 -14.63 -1.64 7.53
C TYR A 116 -13.82 -0.88 8.58
N ALA A 117 -12.92 0.01 8.16
CA ALA A 117 -12.09 0.78 9.07
C ALA A 117 -12.92 1.73 9.96
N LEU A 118 -14.01 2.33 9.44
CA LEU A 118 -14.93 3.17 10.22
C LEU A 118 -15.67 2.40 11.31
N THR A 119 -16.05 1.15 11.05
CA THR A 119 -16.82 0.36 12.03
C THR A 119 -16.03 0.08 13.29
N GLY A 120 -14.70 0.15 13.23
CA GLY A 120 -13.82 -0.22 14.33
C GLY A 120 -14.00 -1.66 14.79
N LEU A 121 -14.59 -2.51 13.94
CA LEU A 121 -14.82 -3.92 14.22
C LEU A 121 -13.49 -4.59 14.57
N ARG A 122 -13.39 -5.05 15.79
CA ARG A 122 -12.30 -5.91 16.21
C ARG A 122 -12.55 -7.28 15.61
N LEU A 123 -11.71 -7.68 14.69
CA LEU A 123 -11.77 -9.03 14.14
C LEU A 123 -11.53 -10.06 15.26
N PRO A 124 -12.22 -11.20 15.21
CA PRO A 124 -12.04 -12.24 16.22
C PRO A 124 -10.59 -12.68 16.26
N HIS A 125 -10.05 -12.81 17.47
CA HIS A 125 -8.71 -13.33 17.66
C HIS A 125 -8.67 -14.79 17.21
N VAL A 126 -7.83 -15.09 16.22
CA VAL A 126 -7.57 -16.46 15.78
C VAL A 126 -6.27 -16.93 16.45
N PRO A 127 -6.37 -17.82 17.45
CA PRO A 127 -5.19 -18.37 18.11
C PRO A 127 -4.28 -19.06 17.09
N SER A 128 -2.99 -19.16 17.38
CA SER A 128 -2.05 -19.86 16.50
C SER A 128 -2.48 -21.33 16.37
N GLN A 129 -3.11 -21.64 15.28
CA GLN A 129 -3.35 -23.03 14.90
C GLN A 129 -1.99 -23.66 14.55
N GLY A 130 -1.75 -24.88 14.93
CA GLY A 130 -0.46 -25.58 14.83
C GLY A 130 0.43 -25.18 13.65
N PHE A 131 1.73 -25.40 13.80
CA PHE A 131 2.81 -24.87 12.96
C PHE A 131 2.53 -24.82 11.42
N TRP A 132 1.97 -25.87 10.84
CA TRP A 132 1.71 -25.95 9.40
C TRP A 132 0.46 -25.19 8.96
N ARG A 133 -0.65 -25.28 9.71
CA ARG A 133 -1.89 -24.57 9.38
C ARG A 133 -1.74 -23.05 9.50
N GLY A 134 -1.00 -22.59 10.51
CA GLY A 134 -0.70 -21.19 10.69
C GLY A 134 0.14 -20.63 9.53
N ARG A 135 1.17 -21.34 9.08
CA ARG A 135 2.03 -20.92 7.96
C ARG A 135 1.33 -20.94 6.62
N PHE A 136 0.44 -21.91 6.39
CA PHE A 136 -0.37 -21.92 5.18
C PHE A 136 -1.30 -20.70 5.12
N ALA A 137 -1.96 -20.35 6.23
CA ALA A 137 -2.78 -19.15 6.31
C ALA A 137 -1.95 -17.87 6.11
N ASP A 138 -0.75 -17.80 6.69
CA ASP A 138 0.19 -16.69 6.48
C ASP A 138 0.60 -16.58 5.00
N ALA A 139 0.82 -17.70 4.30
CA ALA A 139 1.12 -17.72 2.86
C ALA A 139 -0.08 -17.27 2.01
N VAL A 140 -1.30 -17.68 2.35
CA VAL A 140 -2.53 -17.20 1.68
C VAL A 140 -2.68 -15.68 1.85
N VAL A 141 -2.46 -15.17 3.05
CA VAL A 141 -2.48 -13.72 3.29
C VAL A 141 -1.37 -13.01 2.53
N GLY A 142 -0.18 -13.60 2.48
CA GLY A 142 0.93 -13.12 1.65
C GLY A 142 0.58 -13.09 0.16
N PHE A 143 -0.10 -14.13 -0.35
CA PHE A 143 -0.59 -14.19 -1.72
C PHE A 143 -1.59 -13.06 -2.01
N LEU A 144 -2.58 -12.83 -1.14
CA LEU A 144 -3.52 -11.72 -1.29
C LEU A 144 -2.81 -10.37 -1.22
N GLY A 145 -1.89 -10.18 -0.26
CA GLY A 145 -1.05 -8.99 -0.19
C GLY A 145 -0.20 -8.80 -1.44
N GLY A 146 0.35 -9.88 -2.00
CA GLY A 146 1.08 -9.87 -3.25
C GLY A 146 0.22 -9.52 -4.46
N LEU A 147 -0.97 -10.10 -4.57
CA LEU A 147 -1.92 -9.83 -5.65
C LEU A 147 -2.28 -8.33 -5.70
N PHE A 148 -2.71 -7.76 -4.58
CA PHE A 148 -3.02 -6.33 -4.48
C PHE A 148 -1.77 -5.46 -4.58
N GLY A 149 -0.60 -5.97 -4.16
CA GLY A 149 0.70 -5.35 -4.38
C GLY A 149 1.03 -5.20 -5.86
N GLY A 150 0.79 -6.24 -6.66
CA GLY A 150 0.98 -6.24 -8.11
C GLY A 150 -0.01 -5.36 -8.85
N VAL A 151 -1.30 -5.34 -8.41
CA VAL A 151 -2.33 -4.52 -9.06
C VAL A 151 -2.14 -3.03 -8.79
N ALA A 152 -1.84 -2.63 -7.56
CA ALA A 152 -1.86 -1.22 -7.16
C ALA A 152 -0.80 -0.84 -6.10
N GLY A 153 0.17 -1.70 -5.81
CA GLY A 153 1.16 -1.47 -4.76
C GLY A 153 0.60 -1.59 -3.33
N LEU A 154 -0.60 -2.15 -3.15
CA LEU A 154 -1.32 -2.22 -1.86
C LEU A 154 -0.97 -3.46 -1.03
N SER A 155 0.29 -3.91 -1.06
CA SER A 155 0.74 -5.17 -0.45
C SER A 155 0.55 -5.26 1.07
N GLY A 156 0.62 -4.14 1.78
CA GLY A 156 0.67 -4.11 3.25
C GLY A 156 -0.64 -4.34 3.97
N ILE A 157 -1.79 -4.17 3.32
CA ILE A 157 -3.11 -4.14 3.98
C ILE A 157 -3.46 -5.49 4.61
N PHE A 158 -3.39 -6.56 3.82
CA PHE A 158 -3.75 -7.90 4.29
C PHE A 158 -2.84 -8.41 5.41
N PRO A 159 -1.51 -8.33 5.31
CA PRO A 159 -0.63 -8.70 6.42
C PRO A 159 -0.83 -7.85 7.67
N ALA A 160 -1.08 -6.53 7.53
CA ALA A 160 -1.33 -5.66 8.66
C ALA A 160 -2.61 -6.04 9.42
N ILE A 161 -3.70 -6.32 8.71
CA ILE A 161 -4.96 -6.81 9.29
C ILE A 161 -4.75 -8.19 9.92
N TRP A 162 -4.08 -9.10 9.21
CA TRP A 162 -3.86 -10.47 9.66
C TRP A 162 -3.05 -10.55 10.95
N THR A 163 -1.98 -9.75 11.07
CA THR A 163 -1.19 -9.70 12.30
C THR A 163 -2.00 -9.22 13.50
N GLN A 164 -3.01 -8.36 13.30
CA GLN A 164 -3.97 -7.95 14.33
C GLN A 164 -4.91 -9.10 14.71
N ILE A 165 -5.46 -9.82 13.72
CA ILE A 165 -6.30 -11.02 13.94
C ILE A 165 -5.52 -12.09 14.72
N ARG A 166 -4.22 -12.22 14.42
CA ARG A 166 -3.32 -13.14 15.15
C ARG A 166 -2.98 -12.66 16.56
N GLY A 167 -3.37 -11.43 16.93
CA GLY A 167 -3.09 -10.85 18.24
C GLY A 167 -1.59 -10.64 18.50
N TRP A 168 -0.79 -10.45 17.46
CA TRP A 168 0.64 -10.23 17.64
C TRP A 168 0.91 -8.85 18.26
N PRO A 169 1.88 -8.76 19.20
CA PRO A 169 2.33 -7.48 19.71
C PRO A 169 2.74 -6.53 18.57
N LYS A 170 2.52 -5.23 18.74
CA LYS A 170 2.79 -4.22 17.70
C LYS A 170 4.19 -4.32 17.10
N GLU A 171 5.20 -4.58 17.91
CA GLU A 171 6.60 -4.72 17.47
C GLU A 171 6.79 -5.96 16.59
N THR A 172 6.23 -7.10 17.00
CA THR A 172 6.26 -8.35 16.22
C THR A 172 5.51 -8.17 14.90
N ALA A 173 4.32 -7.58 14.92
CA ALA A 173 3.52 -7.31 13.73
C ALA A 173 4.30 -6.44 12.74
N ARG A 174 4.90 -5.33 13.20
CA ARG A 174 5.76 -4.45 12.39
C ARG A 174 6.99 -5.18 11.86
N GLY A 175 7.63 -6.00 12.66
CA GLY A 175 8.78 -6.82 12.28
C GLY A 175 8.48 -7.85 11.20
N VAL A 176 7.20 -8.09 10.87
CA VAL A 176 6.76 -8.99 9.79
C VAL A 176 6.21 -8.20 8.61
N TYR A 177 5.17 -7.36 8.81
CA TYR A 177 4.51 -6.73 7.66
C TYR A 177 5.34 -5.63 6.99
N GLN A 178 6.20 -4.91 7.69
CA GLN A 178 7.01 -3.87 7.05
C GLN A 178 8.12 -4.45 6.15
N PRO A 179 8.93 -5.44 6.57
CA PRO A 179 9.85 -6.11 5.66
C PRO A 179 9.13 -6.84 4.52
N PHE A 180 7.93 -7.38 4.77
CA PHE A 180 7.09 -7.96 3.73
C PHE A 180 6.73 -6.92 2.65
N ILE A 181 6.32 -5.70 3.05
CA ILE A 181 6.00 -4.62 2.12
C ILE A 181 7.22 -4.27 1.26
N VAL A 182 8.41 -4.17 1.87
CA VAL A 182 9.64 -3.91 1.12
C VAL A 182 9.91 -5.01 0.11
N ALA A 183 9.87 -6.28 0.53
CA ALA A 183 10.09 -7.41 -0.38
C ALA A 183 9.06 -7.45 -1.51
N ALA A 184 7.78 -7.22 -1.19
CA ALA A 184 6.72 -7.14 -2.17
C ALA A 184 6.91 -5.98 -3.15
N HIS A 185 7.27 -4.79 -2.68
CA HIS A 185 7.52 -3.64 -3.53
C HIS A 185 8.74 -3.83 -4.43
N VAL A 186 9.83 -4.43 -3.92
CA VAL A 186 10.99 -4.77 -4.76
C VAL A 186 10.58 -5.71 -5.89
N LEU A 187 9.86 -6.80 -5.56
CA LEU A 187 9.43 -7.76 -6.57
C LEU A 187 8.43 -7.14 -7.57
N THR A 188 7.49 -6.33 -7.09
CA THR A 188 6.54 -5.61 -7.96
C THR A 188 7.29 -4.64 -8.88
N LEU A 189 8.28 -3.90 -8.36
CA LEU A 189 9.06 -2.97 -9.15
C LEU A 189 9.88 -3.66 -10.25
N LEU A 190 10.44 -4.84 -9.96
CA LEU A 190 11.15 -5.63 -10.94
C LEU A 190 10.24 -6.12 -12.09
N LEU A 191 9.00 -6.46 -11.76
CA LEU A 191 8.05 -6.98 -12.74
C LEU A 191 7.32 -5.86 -13.50
N ILE A 192 6.76 -4.88 -12.79
CA ILE A 192 5.99 -3.80 -13.38
C ILE A 192 6.92 -2.74 -13.99
N GLY A 193 8.12 -2.59 -13.47
CA GLY A 193 9.13 -1.68 -13.99
C GLY A 193 9.46 -1.93 -15.45
N ALA A 194 9.56 -3.20 -15.87
CA ALA A 194 9.78 -3.57 -17.25
C ALA A 194 8.68 -3.05 -18.22
N VAL A 195 7.49 -2.77 -17.70
CA VAL A 195 6.32 -2.31 -18.47
C VAL A 195 6.06 -0.82 -18.30
N SER A 196 6.35 -0.26 -17.11
CA SER A 196 5.91 1.09 -16.72
C SER A 196 7.05 2.09 -16.57
N PHE A 197 8.31 1.67 -16.69
CA PHE A 197 9.46 2.56 -16.78
C PHE A 197 9.58 3.16 -18.19
N ASP A 198 8.46 3.63 -18.70
CA ASP A 198 8.47 4.56 -19.80
C ASP A 198 8.93 5.96 -19.30
N ARG A 199 9.13 6.86 -20.24
CA ARG A 199 9.55 8.23 -19.93
C ARG A 199 8.55 8.96 -19.00
N MET A 200 7.25 8.66 -19.12
CA MET A 200 6.19 9.24 -18.32
C MET A 200 6.28 8.75 -16.86
N GLY A 201 6.41 7.44 -16.66
CA GLY A 201 6.56 6.83 -15.34
C GLY A 201 7.74 7.39 -14.56
N VAL A 202 8.92 7.54 -15.22
CA VAL A 202 10.11 8.15 -14.59
C VAL A 202 9.85 9.58 -14.14
N VAL A 203 9.24 10.41 -14.99
CA VAL A 203 8.90 11.81 -14.66
C VAL A 203 7.94 11.88 -13.48
N LEU A 204 6.90 11.06 -13.48
CA LEU A 204 5.92 11.00 -12.40
C LEU A 204 6.57 10.59 -11.07
N VAL A 205 7.46 9.60 -11.07
CA VAL A 205 8.23 9.19 -9.87
C VAL A 205 9.10 10.34 -9.36
N LEU A 206 9.83 11.02 -10.24
CA LEU A 206 10.68 12.16 -9.86
C LEU A 206 9.88 13.32 -9.25
N ILE A 207 8.66 13.55 -9.74
CA ILE A 207 7.74 14.57 -9.18
C ILE A 207 7.20 14.10 -7.82
N ALA A 208 6.82 12.83 -7.67
CA ALA A 208 6.18 12.31 -6.46
C ALA A 208 7.16 12.17 -5.27
N VAL A 209 8.38 11.67 -5.50
CA VAL A 209 9.35 11.31 -4.43
C VAL A 209 9.64 12.46 -3.45
N PRO A 210 9.92 13.70 -3.87
CA PRO A 210 10.14 14.81 -2.92
C PRO A 210 8.91 15.07 -2.04
N ALA A 211 7.71 15.01 -2.63
CA ALA A 211 6.45 15.19 -1.89
C ALA A 211 6.22 14.07 -0.88
N VAL A 212 6.53 12.83 -1.24
CA VAL A 212 6.47 11.65 -0.35
C VAL A 212 7.38 11.83 0.86
N LEU A 213 8.63 12.23 0.65
CA LEU A 213 9.61 12.45 1.73
C LEU A 213 9.16 13.55 2.69
N LEU A 214 8.72 14.70 2.15
CA LEU A 214 8.18 15.80 2.95
C LEU A 214 6.93 15.38 3.72
N GLY A 215 6.03 14.64 3.08
CA GLY A 215 4.84 14.08 3.72
C GLY A 215 5.19 13.12 4.84
N SER A 216 6.10 12.17 4.62
CA SER A 216 6.57 11.23 5.64
C SER A 216 7.16 11.91 6.85
N TRP A 217 8.02 12.88 6.64
CA TRP A 217 8.61 13.67 7.72
C TRP A 217 7.55 14.44 8.50
N THR A 218 6.58 15.05 7.81
CA THR A 218 5.44 15.73 8.44
C THR A 218 4.58 14.77 9.24
N GLY A 219 4.24 13.62 8.67
CA GLY A 219 3.48 12.57 9.34
C GLY A 219 4.16 12.05 10.60
N TRP A 220 5.47 11.84 10.54
CA TRP A 220 6.26 11.44 11.70
C TRP A 220 6.23 12.49 12.83
N LYS A 221 6.31 13.80 12.49
CA LYS A 221 6.17 14.89 13.48
C LYS A 221 4.78 14.98 14.11
N ILE A 222 3.75 14.61 13.37
CA ILE A 222 2.36 14.62 13.83
C ILE A 222 2.04 13.32 14.60
N TYR A 223 2.87 12.28 14.44
CA TYR A 223 2.74 11.04 15.17
C TYR A 223 2.63 11.31 16.69
N GLY A 224 1.57 10.77 17.30
CA GLY A 224 1.27 10.99 18.73
C GLY A 224 0.41 12.22 19.04
N ARG A 225 0.17 13.15 18.09
CA ARG A 225 -0.75 14.29 18.25
C ARG A 225 -2.15 14.02 17.71
N LEU A 226 -2.28 13.16 16.69
CA LEU A 226 -3.57 12.70 16.18
C LEU A 226 -4.04 11.49 16.97
N SER A 227 -5.26 11.54 17.48
CA SER A 227 -5.88 10.34 18.05
C SER A 227 -6.08 9.32 16.93
N GLU A 228 -5.81 8.04 17.22
CA GLU A 228 -5.98 6.93 16.28
C GLU A 228 -7.38 6.93 15.62
N ARG A 229 -8.41 7.25 16.41
CA ARG A 229 -9.79 7.34 15.93
C ARG A 229 -9.97 8.42 14.86
N ARG A 230 -9.44 9.63 15.07
CA ARG A 230 -9.54 10.74 14.09
C ARG A 230 -8.79 10.41 12.81
N PHE A 231 -7.62 9.81 12.93
CA PHE A 231 -6.84 9.37 11.77
C PHE A 231 -7.62 8.36 10.92
N VAL A 232 -8.18 7.31 11.56
CA VAL A 232 -9.00 6.29 10.87
C VAL A 232 -10.23 6.92 10.22
N GLN A 233 -10.92 7.83 10.89
CA GLN A 233 -12.09 8.52 10.32
C GLN A 233 -11.74 9.34 9.07
N MET A 234 -10.65 10.11 9.10
CA MET A 234 -10.19 10.90 7.95
C MET A 234 -9.78 9.98 6.78
N LEU A 235 -9.01 8.93 7.06
CA LEU A 235 -8.61 7.95 6.07
C LEU A 235 -9.82 7.28 5.42
N SER A 236 -10.76 6.83 6.22
CA SER A 236 -11.98 6.15 5.74
C SER A 236 -12.85 7.09 4.89
N ALA A 237 -13.03 8.34 5.32
CA ALA A 237 -13.79 9.32 4.55
C ALA A 237 -13.14 9.59 3.19
N LEU A 238 -11.80 9.70 3.14
CA LEU A 238 -11.04 9.88 1.90
C LEU A 238 -11.20 8.67 0.98
N LEU A 239 -11.09 7.45 1.52
CA LEU A 239 -11.21 6.21 0.74
C LEU A 239 -12.61 6.02 0.17
N ILE A 240 -13.65 6.20 0.99
CA ILE A 240 -15.04 6.06 0.55
C ILE A 240 -15.36 7.13 -0.49
N GLY A 241 -15.00 8.39 -0.22
CA GLY A 241 -15.22 9.49 -1.17
C GLY A 241 -14.52 9.25 -2.51
N SER A 242 -13.24 8.88 -2.50
CA SER A 242 -12.49 8.55 -3.71
C SER A 242 -13.03 7.33 -4.44
N GLY A 243 -13.40 6.28 -3.71
CA GLY A 243 -13.99 5.09 -4.32
C GLY A 243 -15.30 5.40 -5.02
N LEU A 244 -16.17 6.21 -4.40
CA LEU A 244 -17.41 6.66 -5.04
C LEU A 244 -17.12 7.48 -6.31
N LEU A 245 -16.21 8.45 -6.25
CA LEU A 245 -15.83 9.27 -7.41
C LEU A 245 -15.15 8.48 -8.54
N LEU A 246 -14.58 7.30 -8.27
CA LEU A 246 -13.99 6.43 -9.29
C LEU A 246 -15.04 5.58 -10.02
N ILE A 247 -16.21 5.36 -9.41
CA ILE A 247 -17.32 4.58 -10.00
C ILE A 247 -18.14 5.46 -10.95
N PHE A 248 -18.29 6.74 -10.64
CA PHE A 248 -19.06 7.72 -11.41
C PHE A 248 -18.14 8.65 -12.20
#